data_377591a90347e197b3be754b1f5d6245
#
_entry.id   377591a90347e197b3be754b1f5d6245
#
_cell.length_a   1.000
_cell.length_b   1.000
_cell.length_c   1.000
_cell.angle_alpha   90.00
_cell.angle_beta   90.00
_cell.angle_gamma   90.00
#
_symmetry.space_group_name_H-M   'P 1'
#
loop_
_entity.id
_entity.type
_entity.pdbx_description
1 polymer ?
#
loop_
_entity_poly.entity_id
_entity_poly.type
_entity_poly.pdbx_seq_one_letter_code
_entity_poly.pdbx_strand_id
1 'polypeptide(L)'
;MYGLWLSRQAEYRNEIHMKPPEFLDVDPRLLHLPTTRPSGADPVKLQRQIARYGSSTEGMPPIFVYRGSDGELVIFDGVTRATRMAKLRPGDLVRVEVVGELRAPCRQLPTVGDRLP
;
A
#
# COMPACT_ATOMS: atom_id res chain seq x y z
N MET A 1 15.68 10.17 17.15
CA MET A 1 14.75 9.22 17.77
C MET A 1 14.19 8.25 16.79
N TYR A 2 13.50 8.74 15.76
CA TYR A 2 12.98 7.87 14.70
C TYR A 2 14.08 7.06 14.03
N GLY A 3 15.23 7.66 13.76
CA GLY A 3 16.32 6.98 13.07
C GLY A 3 16.87 5.79 13.83
N LEU A 4 17.01 5.90 15.14
CA LEU A 4 17.49 4.81 15.98
C LEU A 4 16.49 3.66 16.01
N TRP A 5 15.20 3.98 16.14
CA TRP A 5 14.17 2.95 16.18
C TRP A 5 14.07 2.21 14.85
N LEU A 6 14.09 2.95 13.75
CA LEU A 6 14.05 2.36 12.41
C LEU A 6 15.27 1.49 12.13
N SER A 7 16.47 1.92 12.57
CA SER A 7 17.68 1.12 12.44
C SER A 7 17.57 -0.19 13.20
N ARG A 8 17.06 -0.16 14.43
CA ARG A 8 16.85 -1.37 15.21
C ARG A 8 15.84 -2.30 14.59
N GLN A 9 14.76 -1.76 14.02
CA GLN A 9 13.76 -2.56 13.33
C GLN A 9 14.37 -3.25 12.11
N ALA A 10 15.18 -2.53 11.34
CA ALA A 10 15.83 -3.09 10.17
C ALA A 10 16.85 -4.17 10.57
N GLU A 11 17.65 -3.93 11.60
CA GLU A 11 18.61 -4.90 12.11
C GLU A 11 17.90 -6.16 12.62
N TYR A 12 16.87 -5.98 13.44
CA TYR A 12 16.08 -7.09 13.96
C TYR A 12 15.47 -7.91 12.82
N ARG A 13 14.91 -7.24 11.84
CA ARG A 13 14.31 -7.91 10.67
C ARG A 13 15.35 -8.73 9.92
N ASN A 14 16.53 -8.17 9.69
CA ASN A 14 17.61 -8.85 8.99
C ASN A 14 18.16 -10.03 9.77
N GLU A 15 18.32 -9.88 11.07
CA GLU A 15 18.85 -10.94 11.93
C GLU A 15 17.88 -12.12 12.07
N ILE A 16 16.57 -11.81 12.24
CA ILE A 16 15.55 -12.83 12.51
C ILE A 16 14.99 -13.41 11.22
N HIS A 17 14.65 -12.55 10.28
CA HIS A 17 13.96 -12.96 9.06
C HIS A 17 14.89 -13.14 7.87
N MET A 18 16.11 -12.65 7.98
CA MET A 18 17.13 -12.77 6.94
C MET A 18 16.72 -12.17 5.61
N LYS A 19 15.75 -11.22 5.62
CA LYS A 19 15.25 -10.58 4.42
C LYS A 19 15.30 -9.06 4.55
N PRO A 20 15.92 -8.38 3.58
CA PRO A 20 15.85 -6.92 3.53
C PRO A 20 14.42 -6.48 3.16
N PRO A 21 14.08 -5.21 3.41
CA PRO A 21 12.84 -4.64 2.91
C PRO A 21 12.73 -4.78 1.41
N GLU A 22 11.55 -5.13 0.92
CA GLU A 22 11.28 -5.25 -0.50
C GLU A 22 10.35 -4.13 -0.94
N PHE A 23 10.81 -3.31 -1.90
CA PHE A 23 10.02 -2.22 -2.47
C PHE A 23 9.71 -2.52 -3.93
N LEU A 24 8.50 -2.19 -4.35
CA LEU A 24 8.07 -2.32 -5.74
C LEU A 24 7.39 -1.02 -6.17
N ASP A 25 7.46 -0.72 -7.46
CA ASP A 25 6.68 0.37 -8.04
C ASP A 25 5.54 -0.26 -8.85
N VAL A 26 4.31 0.05 -8.48
CA VAL A 26 3.12 -0.60 -9.04
C VAL A 26 2.03 0.42 -9.36
N ASP A 27 1.13 0.04 -10.28
CA ASP A 27 -0.08 0.82 -10.53
C ASP A 27 -1.02 0.63 -9.35
N PRO A 28 -1.37 1.71 -8.62
CA PRO A 28 -2.19 1.57 -7.43
C PRO A 28 -3.59 1.03 -7.69
N ARG A 29 -4.10 1.14 -8.92
CA ARG A 29 -5.41 0.60 -9.28
C ARG A 29 -5.45 -0.92 -9.25
N LEU A 30 -4.29 -1.57 -9.40
CA LEU A 30 -4.19 -3.02 -9.41
C LEU A 30 -4.02 -3.63 -8.02
N LEU A 31 -3.83 -2.81 -7.00
CA LEU A 31 -3.73 -3.29 -5.62
C LEU A 31 -5.08 -3.76 -5.12
N HIS A 32 -5.11 -4.94 -4.50
CA HIS A 32 -6.33 -5.50 -3.95
C HIS A 32 -6.64 -4.88 -2.60
N LEU A 33 -7.94 -4.73 -2.33
CA LEU A 33 -8.43 -4.17 -1.08
C LEU A 33 -8.48 -5.25 -0.01
N PRO A 34 -8.11 -4.91 1.25
CA PRO A 34 -8.19 -5.88 2.33
C PRO A 34 -9.65 -6.20 2.68
N THR A 35 -9.86 -7.35 3.30
CA THR A 35 -11.20 -7.78 3.72
C THR A 35 -11.85 -6.81 4.72
N THR A 36 -11.06 -5.99 5.39
CA THR A 36 -11.54 -4.97 6.32
C THR A 36 -12.03 -3.70 5.62
N ARG A 37 -11.76 -3.56 4.31
CA ARG A 37 -12.12 -2.38 3.52
C ARG A 37 -12.65 -2.78 2.14
N PRO A 38 -13.64 -3.66 2.06
CA PRO A 38 -14.09 -4.19 0.77
C PRO A 38 -14.73 -3.13 -0.14
N SER A 39 -15.21 -2.04 0.44
CA SER A 39 -15.80 -0.92 -0.30
C SER A 39 -14.78 0.12 -0.75
N GLY A 40 -13.52 -0.03 -0.36
CA GLY A 40 -12.46 0.91 -0.71
C GLY A 40 -12.23 1.96 0.36
N ALA A 41 -11.68 3.10 -0.05
CA ALA A 41 -11.32 4.18 0.87
C ALA A 41 -12.54 4.80 1.54
N ASP A 42 -12.36 5.17 2.81
CA ASP A 42 -13.34 6.01 3.51
C ASP A 42 -13.45 7.35 2.77
N PRO A 43 -14.66 7.77 2.31
CA PRO A 43 -14.81 9.01 1.54
C PRO A 43 -14.34 10.26 2.29
N VAL A 44 -14.54 10.32 3.60
CA VAL A 44 -14.14 11.47 4.40
C VAL A 44 -12.62 11.56 4.49
N LYS A 45 -11.95 10.44 4.75
CA LYS A 45 -10.49 10.40 4.78
C LYS A 45 -9.89 10.73 3.43
N LEU A 46 -10.47 10.23 2.35
CA LEU A 46 -10.01 10.52 1.00
C LEU A 46 -10.14 12.01 0.69
N GLN A 47 -11.28 12.61 0.99
CA GLN A 47 -11.49 14.05 0.81
C GLN A 47 -10.47 14.89 1.57
N ARG A 48 -10.19 14.51 2.81
CA ARG A 48 -9.18 15.22 3.62
C ARG A 48 -7.79 15.12 3.02
N GLN A 49 -7.40 13.96 2.54
CA GLN A 49 -6.10 13.78 1.90
C GLN A 49 -5.99 14.57 0.61
N ILE A 50 -7.04 14.56 -0.21
CA ILE A 50 -7.08 15.33 -1.45
C ILE A 50 -6.98 16.83 -1.16
N ALA A 51 -7.74 17.30 -0.18
CA ALA A 51 -7.72 18.73 0.19
C ALA A 51 -6.33 19.15 0.69
N ARG A 52 -5.64 18.27 1.43
CA ARG A 52 -4.35 18.61 2.03
C ARG A 52 -3.17 18.46 1.06
N TYR A 53 -3.15 17.40 0.26
CA TYR A 53 -1.99 17.04 -0.55
C TYR A 53 -2.23 17.13 -2.05
N GLY A 54 -3.48 17.21 -2.48
CA GLY A 54 -3.81 17.16 -3.91
C GLY A 54 -3.23 15.91 -4.56
N SER A 55 -2.50 16.11 -5.65
CA SER A 55 -1.83 15.03 -6.38
C SER A 55 -0.36 14.85 -5.96
N SER A 56 0.10 15.57 -4.92
CA SER A 56 1.50 15.50 -4.49
C SER A 56 1.83 14.16 -3.83
N THR A 57 3.02 13.65 -4.12
CA THR A 57 3.60 12.48 -3.46
C THR A 57 4.72 12.86 -2.49
N GLU A 58 4.99 14.15 -2.35
CA GLU A 58 6.07 14.64 -1.48
C GLU A 58 5.82 14.21 -0.04
N GLY A 59 6.79 13.52 0.55
CA GLY A 59 6.72 13.04 1.92
C GLY A 59 5.71 11.91 2.14
N MET A 60 5.08 11.40 1.08
CA MET A 60 4.10 10.32 1.21
C MET A 60 4.80 9.02 1.62
N PRO A 61 4.39 8.40 2.75
CA PRO A 61 4.96 7.10 3.12
C PRO A 61 4.56 6.04 2.10
N PRO A 62 5.37 4.96 1.95
CA PRO A 62 5.01 3.87 1.05
C PRO A 62 3.72 3.19 1.52
N ILE A 63 3.03 2.58 0.56
CA ILE A 63 1.87 1.75 0.84
C ILE A 63 2.40 0.38 1.26
N PHE A 64 1.91 -0.17 2.37
CA PHE A 64 2.32 -1.49 2.83
C PHE A 64 1.39 -2.55 2.29
N VAL A 65 1.96 -3.61 1.75
CA VAL A 65 1.20 -4.69 1.10
C VAL A 65 1.69 -6.06 1.55
N TYR A 66 0.79 -7.05 1.47
CA TYR A 66 1.14 -8.46 1.50
C TYR A 66 1.12 -9.02 0.08
N ARG A 67 1.99 -9.98 -0.20
CA ARG A 67 1.94 -10.74 -1.45
C ARG A 67 1.13 -12.00 -1.22
N GLY A 68 0.07 -12.19 -2.04
CA GLY A 68 -0.70 -13.43 -2.03
C GLY A 68 0.07 -14.60 -2.66
N SER A 69 -0.45 -15.81 -2.48
CA SER A 69 0.15 -17.01 -3.07
C SER A 69 0.11 -16.99 -4.60
N ASP A 70 -0.74 -16.17 -5.18
CA ASP A 70 -0.86 -15.96 -6.63
C ASP A 70 0.04 -14.85 -7.16
N GLY A 71 0.87 -14.24 -6.31
CA GLY A 71 1.74 -13.13 -6.67
C GLY A 71 1.05 -11.77 -6.67
N GLU A 72 -0.27 -11.72 -6.48
CA GLU A 72 -1.02 -10.48 -6.40
C GLU A 72 -0.80 -9.80 -5.05
N LEU A 73 -0.96 -8.47 -5.02
CA LEU A 73 -0.69 -7.68 -3.81
C LEU A 73 -1.99 -7.18 -3.20
N VAL A 74 -2.11 -7.33 -1.88
CA VAL A 74 -3.24 -6.81 -1.12
C VAL A 74 -2.73 -5.76 -0.13
N ILE A 75 -3.45 -4.65 -0.02
CA ILE A 75 -3.03 -3.54 0.85
C ILE A 75 -3.19 -3.96 2.32
N PHE A 76 -2.11 -3.79 3.08
CA PHE A 76 -2.15 -3.88 4.54
C PHE A 76 -2.45 -2.50 5.16
N ASP A 77 -1.76 -1.45 4.68
CA ASP A 77 -1.95 -0.08 5.15
C ASP A 77 -1.74 0.88 3.98
N GLY A 78 -2.65 1.83 3.82
CA GLY A 78 -2.54 2.86 2.80
C GLY A 78 -3.63 2.82 1.74
N VAL A 79 -4.81 2.28 2.04
CA VAL A 79 -5.95 2.27 1.10
C VAL A 79 -6.28 3.68 0.61
N THR A 80 -6.32 4.67 1.52
CA THR A 80 -6.63 6.05 1.14
C THR A 80 -5.54 6.65 0.26
N ARG A 81 -4.26 6.40 0.58
CA ARG A 81 -3.13 6.87 -0.26
C ARG A 81 -3.19 6.27 -1.66
N ALA A 82 -3.41 4.97 -1.74
CA ALA A 82 -3.52 4.27 -3.02
C ALA A 82 -4.67 4.81 -3.85
N THR A 83 -5.82 5.04 -3.23
CA THR A 83 -7.01 5.55 -3.91
C THR A 83 -6.79 6.97 -4.41
N ARG A 84 -6.17 7.83 -3.60
CA ARG A 84 -5.85 9.21 -4.00
C ARG A 84 -4.95 9.22 -5.24
N MET A 85 -3.91 8.39 -5.24
CA MET A 85 -2.99 8.31 -6.37
C MET A 85 -3.70 7.74 -7.63
N ALA A 86 -4.48 6.68 -7.46
CA ALA A 86 -5.21 6.08 -8.57
C ALA A 86 -6.19 7.08 -9.21
N LYS A 87 -6.82 7.91 -8.38
CA LYS A 87 -7.81 8.90 -8.84
C LYS A 87 -7.15 10.11 -9.50
N LEU A 88 -6.12 10.67 -8.89
CA LEU A 88 -5.56 11.96 -9.29
C LEU A 88 -4.35 11.85 -10.22
N ARG A 89 -3.71 10.69 -10.26
CA ARG A 89 -2.53 10.45 -11.10
C ARG A 89 -2.66 9.12 -11.85
N PRO A 90 -3.71 8.98 -12.68
CA PRO A 90 -3.92 7.72 -13.41
C PRO A 90 -2.72 7.42 -14.31
N GLY A 91 -2.28 6.17 -14.29
CA GLY A 91 -1.13 5.73 -15.07
C GLY A 91 0.22 5.84 -14.36
N ASP A 92 0.30 6.60 -13.25
CA ASP A 92 1.54 6.70 -12.49
C ASP A 92 1.70 5.50 -11.56
N LEU A 93 2.96 5.11 -11.35
CA LEU A 93 3.29 4.05 -10.41
C LEU A 93 3.50 4.66 -9.02
N VAL A 94 3.20 3.87 -8.00
CA VAL A 94 3.47 4.24 -6.60
C VAL A 94 4.37 3.20 -5.97
N ARG A 95 5.16 3.64 -4.98
CA ARG A 95 6.01 2.74 -4.23
C ARG A 95 5.23 2.01 -3.16
N VAL A 96 5.37 0.69 -3.13
CA VAL A 96 4.82 -0.16 -2.07
C VAL A 96 5.96 -0.91 -1.39
N GLU A 97 5.78 -1.22 -0.10
CA GLU A 97 6.66 -2.12 0.61
C GLU A 97 5.93 -3.43 0.85
N VAL A 98 6.53 -4.54 0.43
CA VAL A 98 6.00 -5.88 0.70
C VAL A 98 6.43 -6.28 2.11
N VAL A 99 5.47 -6.34 3.03
CA VAL A 99 5.76 -6.59 4.45
C VAL A 99 5.56 -8.05 4.86
N GLY A 100 5.05 -8.88 3.96
CA GLY A 100 4.88 -10.29 4.23
C GLY A 100 4.20 -11.01 3.09
N GLU A 101 4.06 -12.32 3.25
CA GLU A 101 3.45 -13.18 2.25
C GLU A 101 2.29 -13.94 2.88
N LEU A 102 1.22 -14.12 2.11
CA LEU A 102 0.05 -14.86 2.52
C LEU A 102 0.02 -16.22 1.86
N ARG A 103 -0.59 -17.19 2.53
CA ARG A 103 -0.77 -18.54 1.98
C ARG A 103 -1.95 -18.61 1.01
N ALA A 104 -2.84 -17.62 1.05
CA ALA A 104 -4.02 -17.55 0.20
C ALA A 104 -3.81 -16.64 -0.98
N PRO A 105 -4.51 -16.85 -2.11
CA PRO A 105 -4.47 -15.92 -3.23
C PRO A 105 -5.26 -14.65 -2.91
N CYS A 106 -4.94 -13.56 -3.61
CA CYS A 106 -5.60 -12.26 -3.43
C CYS A 106 -6.47 -11.86 -4.62
N ARG A 107 -6.35 -12.53 -5.76
CA ARG A 107 -7.02 -12.11 -7.01
C ARG A 107 -8.54 -12.04 -6.93
N GLN A 108 -9.17 -12.78 -6.00
CA GLN A 108 -10.62 -12.75 -5.82
C GLN A 108 -11.12 -11.51 -5.07
N LEU A 109 -10.21 -10.78 -4.44
CA LEU A 109 -10.56 -9.54 -3.73
C LEU A 109 -10.71 -8.39 -4.73
N PRO A 110 -11.63 -7.43 -4.48
CA PRO A 110 -11.70 -6.26 -5.34
C PRO A 110 -10.41 -5.46 -5.29
N THR A 111 -10.15 -4.71 -6.36
CA THR A 111 -9.01 -3.80 -6.43
C THR A 111 -9.43 -2.37 -6.11
N VAL A 112 -8.42 -1.53 -5.88
CA VAL A 112 -8.64 -0.08 -5.75
C VAL A 112 -9.40 0.45 -6.99
N GLY A 113 -9.00 -0.01 -8.18
CA GLY A 113 -9.65 0.38 -9.42
C GLY A 113 -11.13 0.00 -9.49
N ASP A 114 -11.49 -1.16 -8.93
CA ASP A 114 -12.89 -1.63 -8.91
C ASP A 114 -13.79 -0.75 -8.02
N ARG A 115 -13.21 -0.08 -7.02
CA ARG A 115 -13.93 0.74 -6.05
C ARG A 115 -13.55 2.21 -6.11
N LEU A 116 -12.97 2.64 -7.22
CA LEU A 116 -12.56 4.03 -7.38
C LEU A 116 -13.79 4.93 -7.46
N PRO A 117 -13.90 5.95 -6.59
CA PRO A 117 -15.04 6.88 -6.61
C PRO A 117 -14.99 7.86 -7.76
#